data_5da37351f5193fbfffabefbf18f5a889
#
_entry.id   5da37351f5193fbfffabefbf18f5a889
#
_cell.length_a   1.000
_cell.length_b   1.000
_cell.length_c   1.000
_cell.angle_alpha   90.00
_cell.angle_beta   90.00
_cell.angle_gamma   90.00
#
_symmetry.space_group_name_H-M   'P 1'
#
loop_
_entity.id
_entity.type
_entity.pdbx_description
1 polymer ?
#
loop_
_entity_poly.entity_id
_entity_poly.type
_entity_poly.pdbx_seq_one_letter_code
_entity_poly.pdbx_strand_id
1 'polypeptide(L)'
;MRFAVYTDYKYRRDPTGVYAEKAFTLFLARLAEELDGLVLLGRLDPRPGQWHYRLAPSLSFVPLPWYPSLANPLRAVPAMLRSIRRFWRALDDVDGVWLLGPHLLSLAFVLVAIARRKRVFLGARQDLPRYVANRHPDRRTFQVVAQVLEGAWRLLARRHSIIVVGPDLERRYRRARTVLGIYVSLVGEEAIDGSRTEAARDYSGELSVLAVGRLEREKNPLLLADVLAQLRESEPRWRLVVCGDGPMRDELLERLDRLGVREHAELHGYVAMDGALARFYRGSDLFLHVSWTEGVPQVLLEAFAARLPTVATAVGGVPLAAEGCALLVPPGDASAAARGLLALAHDQSLRERLTDAGVDQARRHTVEAETRRVADLLRSD
;
A
#
# COMPACT_ATOMS: atom_id res chain seq x y z
N MET A 1 25.37 2.81 9.18
CA MET A 1 25.05 1.37 9.24
C MET A 1 24.42 0.94 7.93
N ARG A 2 24.84 -0.19 7.42
CA ARG A 2 24.37 -0.78 6.16
C ARG A 2 23.42 -1.95 6.45
N PHE A 3 22.25 -1.98 5.82
CA PHE A 3 21.25 -3.02 6.06
C PHE A 3 20.89 -3.79 4.79
N ALA A 4 20.49 -5.06 4.97
CA ALA A 4 19.85 -5.82 3.91
C ALA A 4 18.35 -5.95 4.17
N VAL A 5 17.53 -5.71 3.14
CA VAL A 5 16.08 -5.89 3.20
C VAL A 5 15.69 -7.03 2.29
N TYR A 6 15.00 -8.03 2.83
CA TYR A 6 14.39 -9.07 2.01
C TYR A 6 12.91 -8.81 1.81
N THR A 7 12.49 -8.85 0.54
CA THR A 7 11.07 -8.82 0.16
C THR A 7 10.73 -10.07 -0.66
N ASP A 8 9.55 -10.65 -0.44
CA ASP A 8 9.05 -11.76 -1.28
C ASP A 8 8.45 -11.27 -2.62
N TYR A 9 8.85 -10.08 -3.06
CA TYR A 9 8.39 -9.50 -4.31
C TYR A 9 9.14 -10.06 -5.51
N LYS A 10 8.49 -9.90 -6.67
CA LYS A 10 9.05 -10.23 -7.97
C LYS A 10 9.69 -9.00 -8.56
N TYR A 11 10.84 -9.20 -9.17
CA TYR A 11 11.57 -8.18 -9.89
C TYR A 11 11.83 -8.65 -11.32
N ARG A 12 11.94 -7.73 -12.25
CA ARG A 12 12.38 -7.98 -13.63
C ARG A 12 13.54 -7.08 -13.96
N ARG A 13 14.31 -7.51 -14.95
CA ARG A 13 15.46 -6.73 -15.44
C ARG A 13 15.34 -6.57 -16.94
N ASP A 14 15.65 -5.39 -17.42
CA ASP A 14 15.91 -5.07 -18.81
C ASP A 14 17.22 -4.28 -18.94
N PRO A 15 17.62 -3.84 -20.16
CA PRO A 15 18.82 -3.03 -20.37
C PRO A 15 18.82 -1.70 -19.61
N THR A 16 17.66 -1.16 -19.24
CA THR A 16 17.52 0.14 -18.58
C THR A 16 17.54 0.05 -17.05
N GLY A 17 17.36 -1.16 -16.47
CA GLY A 17 17.45 -1.33 -15.04
C GLY A 17 16.68 -2.53 -14.46
N VAL A 18 16.48 -2.49 -13.15
CA VAL A 18 15.66 -3.46 -12.43
C VAL A 18 14.35 -2.81 -12.03
N TYR A 19 13.25 -3.55 -12.19
CA TYR A 19 11.90 -3.08 -11.97
C TYR A 19 11.16 -3.96 -10.96
N ALA A 20 10.43 -3.34 -10.07
CA ALA A 20 9.59 -3.99 -9.06
C ALA A 20 8.10 -3.94 -9.42
N GLU A 21 7.37 -4.96 -9.00
CA GLU A 21 5.91 -5.02 -9.12
C GLU A 21 5.20 -4.08 -8.10
N LYS A 22 5.83 -3.78 -6.97
CA LYS A 22 5.19 -3.09 -5.84
C LYS A 22 5.83 -1.75 -5.53
N ALA A 23 5.00 -0.74 -5.26
CA ALA A 23 5.41 0.64 -4.92
C ALA A 23 6.26 0.75 -3.64
N PHE A 24 6.25 -0.26 -2.77
CA PHE A 24 7.08 -0.28 -1.56
C PHE A 24 8.57 -0.07 -1.82
N THR A 25 9.05 -0.36 -3.03
CA THR A 25 10.43 -0.07 -3.41
C THR A 25 10.75 1.42 -3.45
N LEU A 26 9.75 2.29 -3.65
CA LEU A 26 9.91 3.74 -3.54
C LEU A 26 10.16 4.15 -2.08
N PHE A 27 9.42 3.55 -1.14
CA PHE A 27 9.67 3.72 0.30
C PHE A 27 11.08 3.24 0.69
N LEU A 28 11.53 2.09 0.16
CA LEU A 28 12.89 1.60 0.41
C LEU A 28 13.97 2.48 -0.21
N ALA A 29 13.69 3.09 -1.35
CA ALA A 29 14.61 4.06 -1.96
C ALA A 29 14.83 5.28 -1.04
N ARG A 30 13.74 5.79 -0.46
CA ARG A 30 13.81 6.91 0.50
C ARG A 30 14.50 6.49 1.80
N LEU A 31 14.20 5.28 2.31
CA LEU A 31 14.90 4.73 3.48
C LEU A 31 16.42 4.57 3.24
N ALA A 32 16.83 4.26 2.02
CA ALA A 32 18.26 4.15 1.67
C ALA A 32 19.00 5.48 1.80
N GLU A 33 18.31 6.61 1.70
CA GLU A 33 18.91 7.95 1.90
C GLU A 33 19.16 8.27 3.37
N GLU A 34 18.41 7.62 4.26
CA GLU A 34 18.58 7.72 5.71
C GLU A 34 19.70 6.80 6.26
N LEU A 35 20.20 5.85 5.49
CA LEU A 35 21.18 4.83 5.91
C LEU A 35 22.46 4.94 5.08
N ASP A 36 23.58 4.41 5.58
CA ASP A 36 24.86 4.37 4.85
C ASP A 36 24.81 3.40 3.64
N GLY A 37 23.76 2.61 3.53
CA GLY A 37 23.49 1.73 2.40
C GLY A 37 22.37 0.74 2.67
N LEU A 38 21.62 0.44 1.62
CA LEU A 38 20.52 -0.53 1.66
C LEU A 38 20.65 -1.53 0.52
N VAL A 39 20.75 -2.81 0.89
CA VAL A 39 20.83 -3.94 -0.04
C VAL A 39 19.47 -4.62 -0.11
N LEU A 40 18.83 -4.56 -1.26
CA LEU A 40 17.53 -5.17 -1.50
C LEU A 40 17.70 -6.58 -2.06
N LEU A 41 17.14 -7.59 -1.38
CA LEU A 41 17.08 -8.96 -1.87
C LEU A 41 15.66 -9.30 -2.32
N GLY A 42 15.54 -9.78 -3.55
CA GLY A 42 14.25 -10.16 -4.11
C GLY A 42 14.35 -11.13 -5.27
N ARG A 43 13.25 -11.84 -5.57
CA ARG A 43 13.22 -12.87 -6.62
C ARG A 43 13.23 -12.23 -8.00
N LEU A 44 14.26 -12.51 -8.80
CA LEU A 44 14.37 -12.00 -10.17
C LEU A 44 13.67 -12.97 -11.16
N ASP A 45 12.55 -12.52 -11.76
CA ASP A 45 11.87 -13.22 -12.85
C ASP A 45 12.81 -13.23 -14.07
N PRO A 46 13.15 -14.39 -14.66
CA PRO A 46 14.05 -14.47 -15.80
C PRO A 46 13.45 -13.93 -17.09
N ARG A 47 12.13 -13.71 -17.15
CA ARG A 47 11.48 -13.13 -18.33
C ARG A 47 11.85 -11.67 -18.47
N PRO A 48 12.26 -11.22 -19.66
CA PRO A 48 12.57 -9.82 -19.90
C PRO A 48 11.32 -8.95 -19.77
N GLY A 49 11.52 -7.68 -19.47
CA GLY A 49 10.46 -6.68 -19.40
C GLY A 49 10.53 -5.79 -18.17
N GLN A 50 9.64 -4.82 -18.15
CA GLN A 50 9.52 -3.86 -17.08
C GLN A 50 8.33 -4.21 -16.19
N TRP A 51 8.41 -3.75 -14.94
CA TRP A 51 7.29 -3.61 -14.02
C TRP A 51 7.05 -2.11 -13.80
N HIS A 52 6.11 -1.78 -12.94
CA HIS A 52 5.67 -0.39 -12.74
C HIS A 52 6.74 0.52 -12.10
N TYR A 53 7.64 -0.03 -11.28
CA TYR A 53 8.54 0.77 -10.44
C TYR A 53 9.99 0.41 -10.69
N ARG A 54 10.75 1.33 -11.31
CA ARG A 54 12.20 1.20 -11.48
C ARG A 54 12.88 1.35 -10.12
N LEU A 55 13.86 0.49 -9.83
CA LEU A 55 14.66 0.63 -8.62
C LEU A 55 15.56 1.87 -8.73
N ALA A 56 15.57 2.65 -7.65
CA ALA A 56 16.45 3.81 -7.56
C ALA A 56 17.92 3.39 -7.49
N PRO A 57 18.87 4.21 -8.00
CA PRO A 57 20.30 3.94 -7.91
C PRO A 57 20.84 3.81 -6.48
N SER A 58 20.14 4.40 -5.49
CA SER A 58 20.48 4.28 -4.05
C SER A 58 20.28 2.86 -3.50
N LEU A 59 19.56 1.99 -4.20
CA LEU A 59 19.31 0.62 -3.79
C LEU A 59 20.26 -0.36 -4.49
N SER A 60 21.14 -1.01 -3.73
CA SER A 60 21.90 -2.16 -4.23
C SER A 60 20.99 -3.37 -4.33
N PHE A 61 20.92 -4.03 -5.49
CA PHE A 61 20.03 -5.18 -5.69
C PHE A 61 20.76 -6.51 -5.79
N VAL A 62 20.42 -7.45 -4.92
CA VAL A 62 20.88 -8.83 -4.94
C VAL A 62 19.76 -9.74 -5.48
N PRO A 63 19.88 -10.23 -6.71
CA PRO A 63 18.85 -11.08 -7.31
C PRO A 63 18.83 -12.45 -6.66
N LEU A 64 17.67 -12.86 -6.14
CA LEU A 64 17.44 -14.22 -5.67
C LEU A 64 16.91 -15.10 -6.81
N PRO A 65 17.23 -16.42 -6.80
CA PRO A 65 16.74 -17.38 -7.78
C PRO A 65 15.21 -17.38 -7.88
N TRP A 66 14.74 -17.46 -9.10
CA TRP A 66 13.32 -17.49 -9.44
C TRP A 66 12.69 -18.86 -9.14
N TYR A 67 11.49 -18.82 -8.58
CA TYR A 67 10.52 -19.92 -8.60
C TYR A 67 9.11 -19.32 -8.74
N PRO A 68 8.24 -19.94 -9.56
CA PRO A 68 6.93 -19.36 -9.86
C PRO A 68 5.96 -19.46 -8.67
N SER A 69 6.02 -20.57 -7.94
CA SER A 69 5.12 -20.88 -6.81
C SER A 69 5.74 -21.95 -5.92
N LEU A 70 5.41 -21.89 -4.62
CA LEU A 70 5.74 -22.97 -3.67
C LEU A 70 4.97 -24.26 -3.93
N ALA A 71 3.89 -24.22 -4.70
CA ALA A 71 3.14 -25.41 -5.12
C ALA A 71 3.93 -26.33 -6.06
N ASN A 72 5.07 -25.86 -6.61
CA ASN A 72 5.99 -26.71 -7.39
C ASN A 72 7.31 -26.91 -6.63
N PRO A 73 7.41 -27.92 -5.75
CA PRO A 73 8.57 -28.12 -4.87
C PRO A 73 9.86 -28.43 -5.65
N LEU A 74 9.77 -29.11 -6.80
CA LEU A 74 10.94 -29.45 -7.62
C LEU A 74 11.70 -28.21 -8.13
N ARG A 75 10.99 -27.10 -8.35
CA ARG A 75 11.57 -25.82 -8.76
C ARG A 75 11.85 -24.90 -7.55
N ALA A 76 10.97 -24.94 -6.54
CA ALA A 76 11.04 -24.07 -5.40
C ALA A 76 12.22 -24.44 -4.47
N VAL A 77 12.39 -25.71 -4.11
CA VAL A 77 13.42 -26.14 -3.14
C VAL A 77 14.84 -25.80 -3.61
N PRO A 78 15.28 -26.14 -4.84
CA PRO A 78 16.63 -25.77 -5.30
C PRO A 78 16.82 -24.24 -5.39
N ALA A 79 15.77 -23.50 -5.74
CA ALA A 79 15.82 -22.03 -5.78
C ALA A 79 15.96 -21.45 -4.37
N MET A 80 15.25 -21.99 -3.39
CA MET A 80 15.35 -21.59 -1.98
C MET A 80 16.73 -21.87 -1.39
N LEU A 81 17.31 -23.05 -1.63
CA LEU A 81 18.65 -23.38 -1.18
C LEU A 81 19.71 -22.44 -1.78
N ARG A 82 19.61 -22.16 -3.07
CA ARG A 82 20.47 -21.16 -3.73
C ARG A 82 20.25 -19.74 -3.18
N SER A 83 19.00 -19.39 -2.81
CA SER A 83 18.68 -18.11 -2.18
C SER A 83 19.31 -18.00 -0.80
N ILE A 84 19.28 -19.06 0.02
CA ILE A 84 19.95 -19.11 1.31
C ILE A 84 21.46 -18.88 1.15
N ARG A 85 22.10 -19.53 0.17
CA ARG A 85 23.54 -19.33 -0.11
C ARG A 85 23.84 -17.90 -0.57
N ARG A 86 22.98 -17.27 -1.40
CA ARG A 86 23.17 -15.88 -1.81
C ARG A 86 22.96 -14.91 -0.64
N PHE A 87 21.96 -15.17 0.18
CA PHE A 87 21.72 -14.39 1.39
C PHE A 87 22.90 -14.47 2.35
N TRP A 88 23.43 -15.68 2.60
CA TRP A 88 24.62 -15.88 3.43
C TRP A 88 25.80 -14.98 3.02
N ARG A 89 26.06 -14.89 1.71
CA ARG A 89 27.12 -14.03 1.17
C ARG A 89 26.83 -12.54 1.30
N ALA A 90 25.57 -12.17 1.09
CA ALA A 90 25.15 -10.76 1.22
C ALA A 90 25.27 -10.23 2.64
N LEU A 91 25.33 -11.12 3.65
CA LEU A 91 25.54 -10.74 5.05
C LEU A 91 26.97 -10.27 5.36
N ASP A 92 27.95 -10.52 4.51
CA ASP A 92 29.33 -10.08 4.75
C ASP A 92 29.42 -8.54 4.78
N ASP A 93 28.64 -7.86 3.98
CA ASP A 93 28.70 -6.42 3.75
C ASP A 93 27.63 -5.60 4.49
N VAL A 94 26.90 -6.19 5.45
CA VAL A 94 25.82 -5.51 6.16
C VAL A 94 25.88 -5.72 7.68
N ASP A 95 25.40 -4.74 8.44
CA ASP A 95 25.37 -4.78 9.91
C ASP A 95 24.12 -5.52 10.43
N GLY A 96 23.03 -5.45 9.69
CA GLY A 96 21.76 -6.05 10.07
C GLY A 96 20.84 -6.32 8.88
N VAL A 97 19.73 -6.98 9.18
CA VAL A 97 18.75 -7.37 8.17
C VAL A 97 17.33 -6.99 8.60
N TRP A 98 16.54 -6.52 7.65
CA TRP A 98 15.11 -6.35 7.80
C TRP A 98 14.39 -7.35 6.89
N LEU A 99 13.73 -8.33 7.49
CA LEU A 99 13.14 -9.47 6.79
C LEU A 99 11.62 -9.34 6.77
N LEU A 100 11.05 -9.11 5.60
CA LEU A 100 9.59 -9.06 5.45
C LEU A 100 9.01 -10.47 5.42
N GLY A 101 7.96 -10.66 6.22
CA GLY A 101 7.28 -11.94 6.39
C GLY A 101 5.84 -11.78 6.89
N PRO A 102 5.24 -12.88 7.36
CA PRO A 102 5.77 -14.25 7.42
C PRO A 102 5.85 -14.94 6.05
N HIS A 103 6.98 -15.54 5.76
CA HIS A 103 7.20 -16.35 4.56
C HIS A 103 8.23 -17.45 4.87
N LEU A 104 8.14 -18.61 4.21
CA LEU A 104 9.02 -19.74 4.49
C LEU A 104 10.51 -19.38 4.33
N LEU A 105 10.85 -18.64 3.28
CA LEU A 105 12.23 -18.21 3.03
C LEU A 105 12.70 -17.15 4.03
N SER A 106 11.82 -16.25 4.49
CA SER A 106 12.18 -15.29 5.54
C SER A 106 12.46 -15.95 6.88
N LEU A 107 11.74 -17.03 7.23
CA LEU A 107 12.08 -17.85 8.43
C LEU A 107 13.49 -18.45 8.32
N ALA A 108 13.84 -19.03 7.17
CA ALA A 108 15.18 -19.54 6.94
C ALA A 108 16.24 -18.42 7.01
N PHE A 109 15.95 -17.25 6.49
CA PHE A 109 16.85 -16.09 6.54
C PHE A 109 17.05 -15.56 7.96
N VAL A 110 16.02 -15.60 8.82
CA VAL A 110 16.19 -15.28 10.26
C VAL A 110 17.23 -16.21 10.90
N LEU A 111 17.11 -17.53 10.68
CA LEU A 111 18.04 -18.51 11.26
C LEU A 111 19.48 -18.28 10.75
N VAL A 112 19.63 -18.00 9.47
CA VAL A 112 20.95 -17.69 8.87
C VAL A 112 21.53 -16.41 9.45
N ALA A 113 20.73 -15.35 9.60
CA ALA A 113 21.19 -14.07 10.15
C ALA A 113 21.63 -14.22 11.62
N ILE A 114 20.87 -14.99 12.43
CA ILE A 114 21.23 -15.31 13.81
C ILE A 114 22.57 -16.10 13.86
N ALA A 115 22.71 -17.13 13.01
CA ALA A 115 23.95 -17.91 12.93
C ALA A 115 25.17 -17.04 12.54
N ARG A 116 24.94 -16.01 11.73
CA ARG A 116 25.94 -15.01 11.31
C ARG A 116 26.09 -13.85 12.32
N ARG A 117 25.40 -13.90 13.47
CA ARG A 117 25.40 -12.85 14.51
C ARG A 117 25.04 -11.46 13.99
N LYS A 118 24.16 -11.38 12.98
CA LYS A 118 23.65 -10.12 12.45
C LYS A 118 22.43 -9.66 13.23
N ARG A 119 22.24 -8.34 13.32
CA ARG A 119 21.02 -7.75 13.89
C ARG A 119 19.81 -8.13 13.02
N VAL A 120 18.72 -8.56 13.63
CA VAL A 120 17.54 -9.05 12.91
C VAL A 120 16.34 -8.21 13.27
N PHE A 121 15.75 -7.58 12.27
CA PHE A 121 14.48 -6.88 12.33
C PHE A 121 13.46 -7.64 11.47
N LEU A 122 12.30 -7.85 12.03
CA LEU A 122 11.21 -8.50 11.33
C LEU A 122 10.31 -7.44 10.68
N GLY A 123 9.55 -7.83 9.66
CA GLY A 123 8.56 -6.97 9.02
C GLY A 123 7.26 -7.72 8.76
N ALA A 124 6.11 -7.10 9.02
CA ALA A 124 4.80 -7.62 8.61
C ALA A 124 3.98 -6.51 7.96
N ARG A 125 3.47 -6.79 6.75
CA ARG A 125 2.72 -5.79 5.96
C ARG A 125 1.23 -6.11 5.83
N GLN A 126 0.84 -7.33 6.13
CA GLN A 126 -0.55 -7.79 6.06
C GLN A 126 -0.77 -8.95 7.03
N ASP A 127 -2.01 -9.13 7.45
CA ASP A 127 -2.44 -10.31 8.20
C ASP A 127 -2.47 -11.52 7.26
N LEU A 128 -1.41 -12.35 7.30
CA LEU A 128 -1.27 -13.49 6.38
C LEU A 128 -2.45 -14.47 6.48
N PRO A 129 -2.89 -14.92 7.67
CA PRO A 129 -4.05 -15.81 7.78
C PRO A 129 -5.33 -15.23 7.16
N ARG A 130 -5.63 -13.97 7.44
CA ARG A 130 -6.81 -13.29 6.87
C ARG A 130 -6.70 -13.13 5.36
N TYR A 131 -5.53 -12.76 4.86
CA TYR A 131 -5.29 -12.65 3.42
C TYR A 131 -5.48 -13.99 2.69
N VAL A 132 -4.93 -15.08 3.25
CA VAL A 132 -5.05 -16.42 2.67
C VAL A 132 -6.50 -16.92 2.74
N ALA A 133 -7.21 -16.69 3.84
CA ALA A 133 -8.61 -17.08 3.98
C ALA A 133 -9.51 -16.38 2.95
N ASN A 134 -9.30 -15.07 2.72
CA ASN A 134 -10.07 -14.30 1.73
C ASN A 134 -9.77 -14.72 0.29
N ARG A 135 -8.50 -15.06 -0.01
CA ARG A 135 -8.07 -15.42 -1.38
C ARG A 135 -8.34 -16.89 -1.73
N HIS A 136 -8.34 -17.77 -0.74
CA HIS A 136 -8.47 -19.21 -0.89
C HIS A 136 -9.43 -19.78 0.17
N PRO A 137 -10.72 -19.40 0.15
CA PRO A 137 -11.69 -19.80 1.20
C PRO A 137 -11.85 -21.32 1.30
N ASP A 138 -11.75 -22.02 0.16
CA ASP A 138 -11.97 -23.47 0.09
C ASP A 138 -10.70 -24.31 0.36
N ARG A 139 -9.54 -23.68 0.56
CA ARG A 139 -8.26 -24.40 0.74
C ARG A 139 -7.78 -24.37 2.19
N ARG A 140 -8.39 -25.22 3.04
CA ARG A 140 -8.05 -25.35 4.47
C ARG A 140 -6.56 -25.57 4.74
N THR A 141 -5.87 -26.35 3.90
CA THR A 141 -4.41 -26.58 4.04
C THR A 141 -3.61 -25.29 3.96
N PHE A 142 -3.95 -24.39 3.04
CA PHE A 142 -3.26 -23.10 2.90
C PHE A 142 -3.53 -22.20 4.12
N GLN A 143 -4.74 -22.24 4.66
CA GLN A 143 -5.10 -21.49 5.88
C GLN A 143 -4.32 -21.98 7.10
N VAL A 144 -4.19 -23.30 7.26
CA VAL A 144 -3.39 -23.90 8.35
C VAL A 144 -1.92 -23.52 8.20
N VAL A 145 -1.33 -23.64 7.00
CA VAL A 145 0.05 -23.23 6.74
C VAL A 145 0.26 -21.74 7.07
N ALA A 146 -0.67 -20.89 6.67
CA ALA A 146 -0.61 -19.46 6.97
C ALA A 146 -0.64 -19.19 8.50
N GLN A 147 -1.47 -19.92 9.25
CA GLN A 147 -1.52 -19.81 10.71
C GLN A 147 -0.24 -20.27 11.38
N VAL A 148 0.37 -21.37 10.90
CA VAL A 148 1.65 -21.89 11.42
C VAL A 148 2.78 -20.89 11.15
N LEU A 149 2.87 -20.37 9.93
CA LEU A 149 3.88 -19.36 9.57
C LEU A 149 3.72 -18.08 10.41
N GLU A 150 2.50 -17.61 10.59
CA GLU A 150 2.18 -16.46 11.43
C GLU A 150 2.54 -16.73 12.90
N GLY A 151 2.23 -17.91 13.41
CA GLY A 151 2.59 -18.33 14.77
C GLY A 151 4.11 -18.32 14.99
N ALA A 152 4.86 -18.90 14.06
CA ALA A 152 6.32 -18.88 14.09
C ALA A 152 6.90 -17.46 14.03
N TRP A 153 6.33 -16.59 13.16
CA TRP A 153 6.75 -15.20 13.04
C TRP A 153 6.50 -14.40 14.32
N ARG A 154 5.35 -14.60 14.95
CA ARG A 154 5.03 -14.00 16.26
C ARG A 154 5.92 -14.48 17.38
N LEU A 155 6.35 -15.74 17.34
CA LEU A 155 7.31 -16.29 18.31
C LEU A 155 8.69 -15.63 18.15
N LEU A 156 9.17 -15.49 16.92
CA LEU A 156 10.42 -14.77 16.62
C LEU A 156 10.35 -13.31 17.03
N ALA A 157 9.22 -12.64 16.82
CA ALA A 157 9.01 -11.26 17.20
C ALA A 157 9.15 -11.03 18.72
N ARG A 158 8.93 -12.05 19.57
CA ARG A 158 9.18 -11.91 21.02
C ARG A 158 10.64 -11.64 21.36
N ARG A 159 11.56 -11.97 20.45
CA ARG A 159 13.02 -11.82 20.65
C ARG A 159 13.63 -10.77 19.73
N HIS A 160 12.90 -10.33 18.72
CA HIS A 160 13.36 -9.37 17.72
C HIS A 160 12.38 -8.23 17.58
N SER A 161 12.88 -7.05 17.24
CA SER A 161 12.05 -5.90 16.92
C SER A 161 11.32 -6.13 15.61
N ILE A 162 10.07 -5.66 15.53
CA ILE A 162 9.23 -5.82 14.34
C ILE A 162 8.67 -4.48 13.87
N ILE A 163 8.74 -4.27 12.56
CA ILE A 163 8.14 -3.13 11.86
C ILE A 163 6.87 -3.63 11.16
N VAL A 164 5.74 -3.05 11.49
CA VAL A 164 4.42 -3.49 11.00
C VAL A 164 3.68 -2.35 10.31
N VAL A 165 2.86 -2.68 9.31
CA VAL A 165 2.07 -1.68 8.59
C VAL A 165 0.66 -1.61 9.15
N GLY A 166 0.36 -0.49 9.78
CA GLY A 166 -0.95 -0.17 10.31
C GLY A 166 -1.26 -0.73 11.69
N PRO A 167 -2.29 -0.15 12.33
CA PRO A 167 -2.59 -0.36 13.75
C PRO A 167 -3.12 -1.76 14.08
N ASP A 168 -3.72 -2.46 13.12
CA ASP A 168 -4.21 -3.83 13.34
C ASP A 168 -3.04 -4.81 13.55
N LEU A 169 -1.99 -4.66 12.75
CA LEU A 169 -0.78 -5.46 12.92
C LEU A 169 -0.01 -5.04 14.18
N GLU A 170 0.02 -3.77 14.52
CA GLU A 170 0.63 -3.28 15.75
C GLU A 170 -0.03 -3.95 16.99
N ARG A 171 -1.36 -3.97 17.06
CA ARG A 171 -2.11 -4.70 18.10
C ARG A 171 -1.82 -6.20 18.09
N ARG A 172 -1.70 -6.81 16.90
CA ARG A 172 -1.44 -8.24 16.75
C ARG A 172 -0.06 -8.64 17.25
N TYR A 173 0.96 -7.79 17.03
CA TYR A 173 2.34 -8.02 17.44
C TYR A 173 2.73 -7.35 18.77
N ARG A 174 1.78 -6.85 19.57
CA ARG A 174 2.00 -6.14 20.84
C ARG A 174 2.91 -6.84 21.86
N ARG A 175 3.15 -8.16 21.69
CA ARG A 175 4.04 -8.97 22.55
C ARG A 175 5.44 -9.14 21.97
N ALA A 176 5.76 -8.46 20.90
CA ALA A 176 7.11 -8.44 20.35
C ALA A 176 8.07 -7.68 21.27
N ARG A 177 9.38 -7.88 21.07
CA ARG A 177 10.41 -7.16 21.83
C ARG A 177 10.23 -5.65 21.71
N THR A 178 10.10 -5.17 20.48
CA THR A 178 9.72 -3.79 20.13
C THR A 178 8.79 -3.85 18.93
N VAL A 179 7.74 -3.03 18.90
CA VAL A 179 6.84 -2.89 17.76
C VAL A 179 6.92 -1.47 17.26
N LEU A 180 7.24 -1.30 15.99
CA LEU A 180 7.12 -0.03 15.29
C LEU A 180 6.00 -0.13 14.28
N GLY A 181 4.86 0.52 14.56
CA GLY A 181 3.79 0.71 13.57
C GLY A 181 4.17 1.83 12.61
N ILE A 182 4.11 1.56 11.31
CA ILE A 182 4.35 2.53 10.25
C ILE A 182 3.17 2.61 9.28
N TYR A 183 3.12 3.72 8.57
CA TYR A 183 2.33 3.86 7.36
C TYR A 183 3.29 3.82 6.16
N VAL A 184 3.03 2.99 5.18
CA VAL A 184 3.81 3.01 3.94
C VAL A 184 3.29 4.16 3.09
N SER A 185 3.61 5.38 3.48
CA SER A 185 3.29 6.58 2.73
C SER A 185 4.28 6.77 1.58
N LEU A 186 3.79 7.31 0.48
CA LEU A 186 4.61 7.81 -0.64
C LEU A 186 4.42 9.31 -0.84
N VAL A 187 3.70 9.94 0.10
CA VAL A 187 3.52 11.39 0.14
C VAL A 187 4.77 12.02 0.74
N GLY A 188 5.43 12.88 -0.03
CA GLY A 188 6.53 13.72 0.45
C GLY A 188 6.06 15.03 1.09
N GLU A 189 6.89 15.64 1.92
CA GLU A 189 6.62 16.95 2.53
C GLU A 189 6.33 18.03 1.48
N GLU A 190 7.07 18.03 0.36
CA GLU A 190 6.88 18.96 -0.75
C GLU A 190 5.48 18.89 -1.38
N ALA A 191 4.89 17.69 -1.45
CA ALA A 191 3.55 17.52 -2.01
C ALA A 191 2.47 18.18 -1.15
N ILE A 192 2.66 18.20 0.16
CA ILE A 192 1.75 18.85 1.12
C ILE A 192 1.90 20.36 1.09
N ASP A 193 3.14 20.85 1.03
CA ASP A 193 3.41 22.30 1.01
C ASP A 193 2.98 22.93 -0.32
N GLY A 194 3.17 22.24 -1.44
CA GLY A 194 2.68 22.66 -2.75
C GLY A 194 1.15 22.81 -2.81
N SER A 195 0.40 21.98 -2.10
CA SER A 195 -1.07 22.05 -2.07
C SER A 195 -1.62 23.29 -1.34
N ARG A 196 -0.83 23.97 -0.52
CA ARG A 196 -1.22 25.19 0.21
C ARG A 196 -1.34 26.41 -0.69
N THR A 197 -0.68 26.41 -1.82
CA THR A 197 -0.62 27.55 -2.78
C THR A 197 -1.67 27.43 -3.89
N GLU A 198 -2.42 26.35 -3.93
CA GLU A 198 -3.46 26.14 -4.94
C GLU A 198 -4.72 26.98 -4.65
N ALA A 199 -5.39 27.43 -5.73
CA ALA A 199 -6.63 28.17 -5.61
C ALA A 199 -7.71 27.33 -4.89
N ALA A 200 -8.57 28.00 -4.13
CA ALA A 200 -9.71 27.33 -3.50
C ALA A 200 -10.60 26.68 -4.58
N ARG A 201 -11.00 25.42 -4.34
CA ARG A 201 -11.90 24.69 -5.23
C ARG A 201 -13.28 25.34 -5.27
N ASP A 202 -13.84 25.43 -6.47
CA ASP A 202 -15.20 25.93 -6.69
C ASP A 202 -16.21 24.77 -6.63
N TYR A 203 -17.09 24.79 -5.64
CA TYR A 203 -18.14 23.80 -5.44
C TYR A 203 -19.50 24.23 -6.04
N SER A 204 -19.55 25.34 -6.77
CA SER A 204 -20.78 25.83 -7.40
C SER A 204 -21.04 25.22 -8.78
N GLY A 205 -19.99 24.86 -9.50
CA GLY A 205 -20.01 24.31 -10.85
C GLY A 205 -20.14 22.79 -10.92
N GLU A 206 -19.58 22.20 -11.97
CA GLU A 206 -19.44 20.74 -12.12
C GLU A 206 -18.51 20.19 -11.05
N LEU A 207 -18.87 19.04 -10.47
CA LEU A 207 -18.11 18.41 -9.41
C LEU A 207 -17.55 17.07 -9.84
N SER A 208 -16.24 16.89 -9.61
CA SER A 208 -15.51 15.67 -9.92
C SER A 208 -15.16 14.87 -8.66
N VAL A 209 -15.56 13.60 -8.65
CA VAL A 209 -15.22 12.64 -7.60
C VAL A 209 -14.10 11.73 -8.10
N LEU A 210 -12.95 11.79 -7.47
CA LEU A 210 -11.80 10.92 -7.77
C LEU A 210 -11.87 9.62 -6.98
N ALA A 211 -11.64 8.49 -7.65
CA ALA A 211 -11.38 7.19 -7.05
C ALA A 211 -10.05 6.64 -7.58
N VAL A 212 -9.15 6.24 -6.70
CA VAL A 212 -7.84 5.69 -7.07
C VAL A 212 -7.65 4.31 -6.46
N GLY A 213 -7.33 3.32 -7.30
CA GLY A 213 -7.06 1.97 -6.82
C GLY A 213 -7.20 0.91 -7.90
N ARG A 214 -6.74 -0.32 -7.58
CA ARG A 214 -6.89 -1.47 -8.49
C ARG A 214 -8.37 -1.83 -8.64
N LEU A 215 -8.80 -2.13 -9.86
CA LEU A 215 -10.18 -2.58 -10.13
C LEU A 215 -10.29 -4.09 -9.86
N GLU A 216 -10.13 -4.47 -8.58
CA GLU A 216 -10.22 -5.83 -8.04
C GLU A 216 -11.40 -5.94 -7.07
N ARG A 217 -11.88 -7.16 -6.86
CA ARG A 217 -13.08 -7.44 -6.06
C ARG A 217 -13.01 -6.87 -4.63
N GLU A 218 -11.84 -6.94 -4.00
CA GLU A 218 -11.63 -6.37 -2.66
C GLU A 218 -11.73 -4.83 -2.60
N LYS A 219 -11.55 -4.16 -3.75
CA LYS A 219 -11.67 -2.69 -3.87
C LYS A 219 -13.09 -2.23 -4.20
N ASN A 220 -14.00 -3.17 -4.48
CA ASN A 220 -15.43 -2.89 -4.72
C ASN A 220 -15.70 -1.83 -5.80
N PRO A 221 -15.07 -1.89 -6.99
CA PRO A 221 -15.19 -0.80 -7.96
C PRO A 221 -16.61 -0.59 -8.49
N LEU A 222 -17.49 -1.61 -8.45
CA LEU A 222 -18.86 -1.49 -8.94
C LEU A 222 -19.69 -0.49 -8.13
N LEU A 223 -19.37 -0.33 -6.83
CA LEU A 223 -20.03 0.66 -5.98
C LEU A 223 -19.83 2.09 -6.46
N LEU A 224 -18.74 2.38 -7.19
CA LEU A 224 -18.49 3.70 -7.77
C LEU A 224 -19.58 4.10 -8.77
N ALA A 225 -20.05 3.13 -9.58
CA ALA A 225 -21.15 3.37 -10.54
C ALA A 225 -22.48 3.64 -9.81
N ASP A 226 -22.76 2.88 -8.74
CA ASP A 226 -23.97 3.04 -7.95
C ASP A 226 -24.01 4.40 -7.24
N VAL A 227 -22.87 4.84 -6.71
CA VAL A 227 -22.72 6.17 -6.08
C VAL A 227 -22.90 7.28 -7.10
N LEU A 228 -22.25 7.18 -8.29
CA LEU A 228 -22.41 8.18 -9.33
C LEU A 228 -23.87 8.31 -9.79
N ALA A 229 -24.58 7.20 -9.97
CA ALA A 229 -25.99 7.21 -10.36
C ALA A 229 -26.86 7.97 -9.34
N GLN A 230 -26.69 7.69 -8.04
CA GLN A 230 -27.44 8.38 -6.98
C GLN A 230 -27.07 9.86 -6.85
N LEU A 231 -25.80 10.22 -7.04
CA LEU A 231 -25.39 11.62 -7.06
C LEU A 231 -26.05 12.38 -8.20
N ARG A 232 -26.06 11.80 -9.39
CA ARG A 232 -26.68 12.43 -10.59
C ARG A 232 -28.20 12.47 -10.56
N GLU A 233 -28.83 11.52 -9.89
CA GLU A 233 -30.28 11.58 -9.61
C GLU A 233 -30.62 12.77 -8.71
N SER A 234 -29.74 13.09 -7.75
CA SER A 234 -29.92 14.24 -6.86
C SER A 234 -29.54 15.56 -7.54
N GLU A 235 -28.40 15.59 -8.23
CA GLU A 235 -27.83 16.77 -8.91
C GLU A 235 -27.08 16.34 -10.17
N PRO A 236 -27.42 16.82 -11.39
CA PRO A 236 -26.82 16.33 -12.62
C PRO A 236 -25.37 16.77 -12.88
N ARG A 237 -24.76 17.55 -12.00
CA ARG A 237 -23.42 18.15 -12.15
C ARG A 237 -22.25 17.25 -11.74
N TRP A 238 -22.50 16.00 -11.33
CA TRP A 238 -21.47 15.10 -10.84
C TRP A 238 -20.80 14.30 -11.95
N ARG A 239 -19.46 14.18 -11.85
CA ARG A 239 -18.62 13.30 -12.67
C ARG A 239 -17.77 12.38 -11.80
N LEU A 240 -17.43 11.21 -12.33
CA LEU A 240 -16.55 10.24 -11.69
C LEU A 240 -15.25 10.14 -12.48
N VAL A 241 -14.12 10.26 -11.79
CA VAL A 241 -12.77 10.06 -12.35
C VAL A 241 -12.15 8.84 -11.68
N VAL A 242 -11.78 7.82 -12.44
CA VAL A 242 -11.21 6.58 -11.92
C VAL A 242 -9.78 6.41 -12.44
N CYS A 243 -8.81 6.41 -11.53
CA CYS A 243 -7.41 6.10 -11.81
C CYS A 243 -7.09 4.71 -11.26
N GLY A 244 -7.03 3.73 -12.13
CA GLY A 244 -6.73 2.35 -11.79
C GLY A 244 -7.15 1.37 -12.85
N ASP A 245 -6.57 0.18 -12.79
CA ASP A 245 -6.86 -0.90 -13.73
C ASP A 245 -7.03 -2.23 -12.97
N GLY A 246 -7.62 -3.21 -13.62
CA GLY A 246 -7.83 -4.54 -13.03
C GLY A 246 -8.93 -5.34 -13.71
N PRO A 247 -9.11 -6.60 -13.27
CA PRO A 247 -10.03 -7.54 -13.92
C PRO A 247 -11.51 -7.12 -13.89
N MET A 248 -11.91 -6.20 -13.01
CA MET A 248 -13.30 -5.72 -12.92
C MET A 248 -13.56 -4.45 -13.74
N ARG A 249 -12.62 -4.06 -14.63
CA ARG A 249 -12.80 -2.87 -15.46
C ARG A 249 -14.02 -2.96 -16.37
N ASP A 250 -14.18 -4.08 -17.06
CA ASP A 250 -15.30 -4.28 -18.00
C ASP A 250 -16.63 -4.39 -17.25
N GLU A 251 -16.67 -5.07 -16.10
CA GLU A 251 -17.85 -5.13 -15.23
C GLU A 251 -18.28 -3.73 -14.73
N LEU A 252 -17.31 -2.87 -14.42
CA LEU A 252 -17.57 -1.49 -14.02
C LEU A 252 -18.16 -0.69 -15.18
N LEU A 253 -17.61 -0.81 -16.39
CA LEU A 253 -18.15 -0.17 -17.59
C LEU A 253 -19.58 -0.60 -17.88
N GLU A 254 -19.87 -1.90 -17.87
CA GLU A 254 -21.22 -2.44 -18.03
C GLU A 254 -22.20 -1.96 -16.94
N ARG A 255 -21.71 -1.79 -15.69
CA ARG A 255 -22.53 -1.26 -14.61
C ARG A 255 -22.90 0.22 -14.84
N LEU A 256 -21.93 1.02 -15.27
CA LEU A 256 -22.13 2.44 -15.63
C LEU A 256 -23.13 2.58 -16.80
N ASP A 257 -23.01 1.72 -17.83
CA ASP A 257 -23.95 1.72 -18.98
C ASP A 257 -25.37 1.35 -18.53
N ARG A 258 -25.53 0.30 -17.73
CA ARG A 258 -26.86 -0.12 -17.21
C ARG A 258 -27.55 0.94 -16.35
N LEU A 259 -26.76 1.78 -15.66
CA LEU A 259 -27.27 2.88 -14.84
C LEU A 259 -27.43 4.20 -15.63
N GLY A 260 -27.07 4.23 -16.92
CA GLY A 260 -27.19 5.41 -17.76
C GLY A 260 -26.25 6.56 -17.39
N VAL A 261 -25.14 6.27 -16.74
CA VAL A 261 -24.17 7.29 -16.26
C VAL A 261 -22.78 7.13 -16.86
N ARG A 262 -22.63 6.32 -17.91
CA ARG A 262 -21.35 6.00 -18.53
C ARG A 262 -20.62 7.23 -19.08
N GLU A 263 -21.33 8.16 -19.69
CA GLU A 263 -20.78 9.40 -20.27
C GLU A 263 -20.26 10.40 -19.22
N HIS A 264 -20.60 10.18 -17.96
CA HIS A 264 -20.19 10.99 -16.81
C HIS A 264 -19.07 10.33 -15.98
N ALA A 265 -18.46 9.24 -16.50
CA ALA A 265 -17.38 8.53 -15.86
C ALA A 265 -16.16 8.41 -16.79
N GLU A 266 -15.00 8.84 -16.30
CA GLU A 266 -13.72 8.76 -16.98
C GLU A 266 -12.84 7.68 -16.32
N LEU A 267 -12.46 6.64 -17.08
CA LEU A 267 -11.60 5.55 -16.61
C LEU A 267 -10.23 5.66 -17.29
N HIS A 268 -9.24 6.17 -16.58
CA HIS A 268 -7.90 6.45 -17.09
C HIS A 268 -6.96 5.23 -17.09
N GLY A 269 -7.41 4.08 -16.54
CA GLY A 269 -6.54 2.93 -16.39
C GLY A 269 -5.45 3.18 -15.34
N TYR A 270 -4.34 2.43 -15.44
CA TYR A 270 -3.21 2.65 -14.54
C TYR A 270 -2.54 3.99 -14.82
N VAL A 271 -2.46 4.83 -13.78
CA VAL A 271 -1.75 6.11 -13.80
C VAL A 271 -0.51 5.99 -12.91
N ALA A 272 0.65 6.34 -13.47
CA ALA A 272 1.92 6.24 -12.75
C ALA A 272 2.05 7.31 -11.64
N MET A 273 2.81 6.96 -10.60
CA MET A 273 3.09 7.85 -9.46
C MET A 273 4.25 8.86 -9.74
N ASP A 274 4.58 9.10 -10.99
CA ASP A 274 5.65 10.00 -11.44
C ASP A 274 5.22 11.47 -11.58
N GLY A 275 4.21 11.89 -10.84
CA GLY A 275 3.57 13.21 -10.93
C GLY A 275 2.28 13.21 -11.78
N ALA A 276 2.05 12.20 -12.63
CA ALA A 276 0.81 12.11 -13.40
C ALA A 276 -0.42 11.93 -12.50
N LEU A 277 -0.33 11.04 -11.50
CA LEU A 277 -1.40 10.81 -10.55
C LEU A 277 -1.70 12.04 -9.68
N ALA A 278 -0.68 12.82 -9.32
CA ALA A 278 -0.84 14.05 -8.54
C ALA A 278 -1.73 15.08 -9.25
N ARG A 279 -1.74 15.11 -10.59
CA ARG A 279 -2.63 16.02 -11.35
C ARG A 279 -4.09 15.66 -11.18
N PHE A 280 -4.44 14.37 -11.06
CA PHE A 280 -5.81 13.93 -10.79
C PHE A 280 -6.25 14.31 -9.39
N TYR A 281 -5.39 14.13 -8.37
CA TYR A 281 -5.70 14.59 -7.02
C TYR A 281 -5.92 16.10 -6.96
N ARG A 282 -5.09 16.89 -7.65
CA ARG A 282 -5.24 18.35 -7.69
C ARG A 282 -6.45 18.83 -8.50
N GLY A 283 -6.72 18.15 -9.61
CA GLY A 283 -7.80 18.52 -10.54
C GLY A 283 -9.18 17.99 -10.17
N SER A 284 -9.33 17.29 -9.06
CA SER A 284 -10.62 16.78 -8.59
C SER A 284 -11.10 17.54 -7.36
N ASP A 285 -12.42 17.46 -7.08
CA ASP A 285 -13.05 18.21 -6.00
C ASP A 285 -13.23 17.39 -4.73
N LEU A 286 -13.53 16.09 -4.87
CA LEU A 286 -13.74 15.17 -3.76
C LEU A 286 -13.04 13.83 -4.03
N PHE A 287 -12.81 13.07 -2.96
CA PHE A 287 -12.22 11.74 -3.04
C PHE A 287 -13.18 10.68 -2.47
N LEU A 288 -13.31 9.56 -3.17
CA LEU A 288 -14.15 8.44 -2.76
C LEU A 288 -13.36 7.13 -2.70
N HIS A 289 -13.37 6.49 -1.52
CA HIS A 289 -12.75 5.20 -1.27
C HIS A 289 -13.79 4.16 -0.83
N VAL A 290 -13.98 3.07 -1.59
CA VAL A 290 -15.12 2.14 -1.46
C VAL A 290 -14.76 0.67 -1.18
N SER A 291 -13.58 0.38 -0.66
CA SER A 291 -13.07 -0.99 -0.48
C SER A 291 -13.91 -1.85 0.48
N TRP A 292 -13.91 -3.18 0.26
CA TRP A 292 -14.40 -4.17 1.22
C TRP A 292 -13.40 -4.51 2.33
N THR A 293 -12.11 -4.34 2.05
CA THR A 293 -11.05 -4.64 3.03
C THR A 293 -9.80 -3.84 2.72
N GLU A 294 -9.18 -3.32 3.77
CA GLU A 294 -7.93 -2.55 3.70
C GLU A 294 -7.00 -2.87 4.89
N GLY A 295 -5.70 -2.68 4.65
CA GLY A 295 -4.77 -2.42 5.74
C GLY A 295 -4.82 -0.94 6.12
N VAL A 296 -3.84 -0.18 5.63
CA VAL A 296 -3.87 1.29 5.60
C VAL A 296 -3.73 1.71 4.14
N PRO A 297 -4.79 2.24 3.51
CA PRO A 297 -4.72 2.61 2.10
C PRO A 297 -3.89 3.88 1.90
N GLN A 298 -2.83 3.78 1.10
CA GLN A 298 -1.93 4.91 0.76
C GLN A 298 -2.70 6.06 0.11
N VAL A 299 -3.68 5.73 -0.73
CA VAL A 299 -4.50 6.70 -1.46
C VAL A 299 -5.26 7.68 -0.56
N LEU A 300 -5.53 7.32 0.70
CA LEU A 300 -6.13 8.26 1.66
C LEU A 300 -5.14 9.37 2.05
N LEU A 301 -3.89 8.99 2.35
CA LEU A 301 -2.85 9.98 2.67
C LEU A 301 -2.54 10.88 1.45
N GLU A 302 -2.58 10.31 0.25
CA GLU A 302 -2.44 11.06 -1.00
C GLU A 302 -3.59 12.07 -1.18
N ALA A 303 -4.84 11.65 -0.95
CA ALA A 303 -6.00 12.53 -0.99
C ALA A 303 -5.95 13.64 0.09
N PHE A 304 -5.54 13.28 1.30
CA PHE A 304 -5.37 14.25 2.41
C PHE A 304 -4.27 15.28 2.11
N ALA A 305 -3.13 14.82 1.57
CA ALA A 305 -2.04 15.71 1.15
C ALA A 305 -2.47 16.69 0.05
N ALA A 306 -3.33 16.23 -0.86
CA ALA A 306 -3.90 17.05 -1.92
C ALA A 306 -5.11 17.90 -1.45
N ARG A 307 -5.39 17.94 -0.14
CA ARG A 307 -6.53 18.67 0.45
C ARG A 307 -7.88 18.30 -0.15
N LEU A 308 -8.08 17.02 -0.49
CA LEU A 308 -9.35 16.51 -1.00
C LEU A 308 -10.27 16.09 0.13
N PRO A 309 -11.47 16.72 0.27
CA PRO A 309 -12.51 16.23 1.16
C PRO A 309 -12.87 14.79 0.78
N THR A 310 -12.87 13.90 1.76
CA THR A 310 -12.86 12.46 1.51
C THR A 310 -14.06 11.76 2.14
N VAL A 311 -14.68 10.85 1.37
CA VAL A 311 -15.60 9.82 1.87
C VAL A 311 -14.91 8.46 1.74
N ALA A 312 -14.93 7.66 2.82
CA ALA A 312 -14.27 6.35 2.82
C ALA A 312 -15.10 5.29 3.56
N THR A 313 -15.04 4.05 3.07
CA THR A 313 -15.66 2.92 3.78
C THR A 313 -14.90 2.56 5.04
N ALA A 314 -15.63 2.34 6.15
CA ALA A 314 -15.09 2.02 7.47
C ALA A 314 -14.65 0.55 7.55
N VAL A 315 -13.54 0.19 6.88
CA VAL A 315 -13.01 -1.17 6.81
C VAL A 315 -11.55 -1.26 7.25
N GLY A 316 -11.19 -2.32 7.93
CA GLY A 316 -9.81 -2.61 8.34
C GLY A 316 -9.16 -1.47 9.11
N GLY A 317 -8.04 -0.96 8.61
CA GLY A 317 -7.31 0.16 9.21
C GLY A 317 -7.82 1.56 8.82
N VAL A 318 -8.81 1.66 7.92
CA VAL A 318 -9.36 2.96 7.47
C VAL A 318 -9.90 3.81 8.61
N PRO A 319 -10.71 3.28 9.57
CA PRO A 319 -11.24 4.10 10.66
C PRO A 319 -10.15 4.81 11.46
N LEU A 320 -9.04 4.13 11.75
CA LEU A 320 -7.94 4.72 12.51
C LEU A 320 -7.08 5.70 11.67
N ALA A 321 -6.94 5.42 10.38
CA ALA A 321 -6.16 6.27 9.47
C ALA A 321 -6.90 7.55 9.09
N ALA A 322 -8.23 7.53 9.10
CA ALA A 322 -9.09 8.60 8.60
C ALA A 322 -10.05 9.19 9.65
N GLU A 323 -9.87 8.82 10.94
CA GLU A 323 -10.69 9.37 12.03
C GLU A 323 -10.54 10.89 12.11
N GLY A 324 -11.68 11.60 11.99
CA GLY A 324 -11.71 13.06 11.97
C GLY A 324 -11.17 13.71 10.69
N CYS A 325 -10.68 12.91 9.73
CA CYS A 325 -10.11 13.38 8.44
C CYS A 325 -11.01 13.09 7.24
N ALA A 326 -11.99 12.22 7.39
CA ALA A 326 -12.93 11.82 6.33
C ALA A 326 -14.30 11.49 6.89
N LEU A 327 -15.33 11.51 6.04
CA LEU A 327 -16.62 10.93 6.37
C LEU A 327 -16.54 9.41 6.17
N LEU A 328 -16.73 8.67 7.26
CA LEU A 328 -16.73 7.22 7.25
C LEU A 328 -18.13 6.66 7.03
N VAL A 329 -18.26 5.73 6.08
CA VAL A 329 -19.52 5.10 5.70
C VAL A 329 -19.45 3.58 5.78
N PRO A 330 -20.58 2.87 5.94
CA PRO A 330 -20.59 1.41 5.91
C PRO A 330 -20.11 0.88 4.55
N PRO A 331 -19.36 -0.24 4.52
CA PRO A 331 -18.95 -0.86 3.26
C PRO A 331 -20.15 -1.37 2.47
N GLY A 332 -20.16 -1.12 1.16
CA GLY A 332 -21.23 -1.53 0.25
C GLY A 332 -22.48 -0.64 0.25
N ASP A 333 -22.51 0.42 1.06
CA ASP A 333 -23.64 1.35 1.14
C ASP A 333 -23.42 2.55 0.19
N ALA A 334 -23.93 2.43 -1.05
CA ALA A 334 -23.86 3.50 -2.05
C ALA A 334 -24.59 4.76 -1.59
N SER A 335 -25.73 4.58 -0.89
CA SER A 335 -26.55 5.71 -0.44
C SER A 335 -25.87 6.50 0.67
N ALA A 336 -25.20 5.83 1.61
CA ALA A 336 -24.39 6.52 2.61
C ALA A 336 -23.20 7.26 1.98
N ALA A 337 -22.54 6.66 0.99
CA ALA A 337 -21.44 7.28 0.27
C ALA A 337 -21.91 8.52 -0.53
N ALA A 338 -23.02 8.42 -1.24
CA ALA A 338 -23.59 9.55 -1.98
C ALA A 338 -24.02 10.69 -1.05
N ARG A 339 -24.72 10.39 0.05
CA ARG A 339 -25.05 11.41 1.07
C ARG A 339 -23.82 12.07 1.67
N GLY A 340 -22.75 11.29 1.92
CA GLY A 340 -21.49 11.84 2.42
C GLY A 340 -20.85 12.83 1.43
N LEU A 341 -20.83 12.51 0.15
CA LEU A 341 -20.31 13.39 -0.91
C LEU A 341 -21.18 14.66 -1.07
N LEU A 342 -22.49 14.52 -1.04
CA LEU A 342 -23.43 15.67 -1.06
C LEU A 342 -23.20 16.59 0.17
N ALA A 343 -23.07 16.02 1.37
CA ALA A 343 -22.77 16.80 2.58
C ALA A 343 -21.47 17.58 2.43
N LEU A 344 -20.40 16.94 1.91
CA LEU A 344 -19.13 17.61 1.65
C LEU A 344 -19.26 18.69 0.56
N ALA A 345 -20.09 18.50 -0.45
CA ALA A 345 -20.31 19.50 -1.49
C ALA A 345 -20.99 20.76 -0.97
N HIS A 346 -21.93 20.61 -0.03
CA HIS A 346 -22.77 21.72 0.44
C HIS A 346 -22.32 22.37 1.75
N ASP A 347 -21.56 21.67 2.60
CA ASP A 347 -21.08 22.18 3.89
C ASP A 347 -19.62 22.56 3.84
N GLN A 348 -19.34 23.85 3.69
CA GLN A 348 -17.99 24.40 3.65
C GLN A 348 -17.25 24.17 4.97
N SER A 349 -17.89 24.39 6.10
CA SER A 349 -17.26 24.24 7.44
C SER A 349 -16.87 22.79 7.69
N LEU A 350 -17.68 21.83 7.26
CA LEU A 350 -17.38 20.41 7.32
C LEU A 350 -16.17 20.07 6.45
N ARG A 351 -16.13 20.58 5.22
CA ARG A 351 -14.99 20.37 4.30
C ARG A 351 -13.69 20.87 4.89
N GLU A 352 -13.68 22.15 5.34
CA GLU A 352 -12.48 22.78 5.89
C GLU A 352 -11.95 22.00 7.09
N ARG A 353 -12.81 21.68 8.05
CA ARG A 353 -12.43 20.91 9.23
C ARG A 353 -11.81 19.55 8.89
N LEU A 354 -12.47 18.77 8.02
CA LEU A 354 -11.96 17.43 7.66
C LEU A 354 -10.69 17.52 6.81
N THR A 355 -10.59 18.49 5.94
CA THR A 355 -9.43 18.70 5.07
C THR A 355 -8.20 19.11 5.89
N ASP A 356 -8.35 20.04 6.84
CA ASP A 356 -7.24 20.48 7.70
C ASP A 356 -6.75 19.33 8.59
N ALA A 357 -7.66 18.57 9.19
CA ALA A 357 -7.32 17.37 9.94
C ALA A 357 -6.62 16.31 9.05
N GLY A 358 -7.08 16.15 7.80
CA GLY A 358 -6.47 15.26 6.82
C GLY A 358 -5.03 15.65 6.47
N VAL A 359 -4.79 16.94 6.23
CA VAL A 359 -3.44 17.48 5.98
C VAL A 359 -2.51 17.23 7.18
N ASP A 360 -2.99 17.44 8.38
CA ASP A 360 -2.20 17.17 9.59
C ASP A 360 -1.91 15.67 9.76
N GLN A 361 -2.84 14.82 9.37
CA GLN A 361 -2.62 13.37 9.31
C GLN A 361 -1.57 13.00 8.25
N ALA A 362 -1.66 13.56 7.05
CA ALA A 362 -0.67 13.34 6.00
C ALA A 362 0.74 13.80 6.42
N ARG A 363 0.87 14.95 7.11
CA ARG A 363 2.15 15.44 7.63
C ARG A 363 2.79 14.52 8.65
N ARG A 364 1.98 13.91 9.52
CA ARG A 364 2.50 12.94 10.50
C ARG A 364 3.04 11.67 9.86
N HIS A 365 2.62 11.38 8.64
CA HIS A 365 2.91 10.15 7.93
C HIS A 365 3.52 10.39 6.53
N THR A 366 4.36 11.42 6.38
CA THR A 366 5.14 11.60 5.14
C THR A 366 6.14 10.46 4.95
N VAL A 367 6.58 10.25 3.72
CA VAL A 367 7.61 9.23 3.44
C VAL A 367 8.89 9.52 4.21
N GLU A 368 9.26 10.79 4.38
CA GLU A 368 10.41 11.25 5.16
C GLU A 368 10.24 10.91 6.65
N ALA A 369 9.07 11.23 7.24
CA ALA A 369 8.80 10.93 8.64
C ALA A 369 8.84 9.43 8.92
N GLU A 370 8.19 8.62 8.10
CA GLU A 370 8.12 7.18 8.29
C GLU A 370 9.47 6.46 8.03
N THR A 371 10.23 6.90 7.02
CA THR A 371 11.56 6.31 6.77
C THR A 371 12.55 6.68 7.86
N ARG A 372 12.48 7.89 8.42
CA ARG A 372 13.30 8.31 9.57
C ARG A 372 13.00 7.44 10.80
N ARG A 373 11.72 7.23 11.14
CA ARG A 373 11.30 6.33 12.24
C ARG A 373 11.84 4.91 12.07
N VAL A 374 11.80 4.38 10.84
CA VAL A 374 12.38 3.06 10.52
C VAL A 374 13.91 3.08 10.68
N ALA A 375 14.58 4.08 10.14
CA ALA A 375 16.04 4.21 10.24
C ALA A 375 16.49 4.33 11.69
N ASP A 376 15.81 5.09 12.53
CA ASP A 376 16.10 5.25 13.95
C ASP A 376 15.97 3.93 14.70
N LEU A 377 14.91 3.14 14.45
CA LEU A 377 14.80 1.80 15.03
C LEU A 377 15.92 0.88 14.55
N LEU A 378 16.25 0.90 13.26
CA LEU A 378 17.33 0.08 12.71
C LEU A 378 18.70 0.42 13.30
N ARG A 379 18.94 1.68 13.70
CA ARG A 379 20.18 2.14 14.32
C ARG A 379 20.25 1.82 15.82
N SER A 380 19.13 1.92 16.54
CA SER A 380 19.08 1.88 18.01
C SER A 380 19.10 0.47 18.61
N ASP A 381 18.66 -0.56 17.89
CA ASP A 381 18.47 -1.93 18.38
C ASP A 381 19.64 -2.86 17.89
#